data_0b0b80ce60e988d1badb69db4bb1328a
#
_entry.id   0b0b80ce60e988d1badb69db4bb1328a
#
_cell.length_a   1.000
_cell.length_b   1.000
_cell.length_c   1.000
_cell.angle_alpha   90.00
_cell.angle_beta   90.00
_cell.angle_gamma   90.00
#
_symmetry.space_group_name_H-M   'P 1'
#
loop_
_entity.id
_entity.type
_entity.pdbx_description
1 polymer ?
#
loop_
_entity_poly.entity_id
_entity_poly.type
_entity_poly.pdbx_seq_one_letter_code
_entity_poly.pdbx_strand_id
1 'polypeptide(L)' 'MPVLDGSFEAFVTNLGKYNEGELVGEWVHFPTTEEEMKKVFERIGIGSKDEFGQVYEEWFITDYDLSLIHIS' A
#
# COMPACT_ATOMS: atom_id res chain seq x y z
N MET A 1 -19.25 3.25 -22.27
CA MET A 1 -18.02 4.00 -22.35
C MET A 1 -17.07 3.58 -21.23
N PRO A 2 -15.84 3.40 -21.58
CA PRO A 2 -14.87 3.08 -20.56
C PRO A 2 -14.72 4.25 -19.60
N VAL A 3 -14.59 3.90 -18.36
CA VAL A 3 -14.32 4.90 -17.36
C VAL A 3 -12.83 5.04 -17.24
N LEU A 4 -12.34 6.19 -17.59
CA LEU A 4 -10.92 6.48 -17.51
C LEU A 4 -10.72 7.54 -16.44
N ASP A 5 -11.14 7.21 -15.25
CA ASP A 5 -11.05 8.13 -14.14
C ASP A 5 -9.71 8.05 -13.41
N GLY A 6 -8.83 7.18 -13.91
CA GLY A 6 -7.51 7.01 -13.30
C GLY A 6 -7.50 6.15 -12.06
N SER A 7 -8.61 5.50 -11.75
CA SER A 7 -8.62 4.65 -10.56
C SER A 7 -7.90 3.34 -10.83
N PHE A 8 -7.25 2.84 -9.80
CA PHE A 8 -6.57 1.56 -9.85
C PHE A 8 -6.33 1.09 -8.41
N GLU A 9 -5.95 -0.18 -8.28
CA GLU A 9 -5.53 -0.69 -6.98
C GLU A 9 -4.06 -1.02 -7.01
N ALA A 10 -3.39 -0.80 -5.90
CA ALA A 10 -1.98 -1.12 -5.75
C ALA A 10 -1.75 -1.77 -4.41
N PHE A 11 -0.80 -2.69 -4.36
CA PHE A 11 -0.44 -3.36 -3.12
C PHE A 11 0.66 -2.56 -2.44
N VAL A 12 0.29 -1.87 -1.38
CA VAL A 12 1.20 -1.03 -0.61
C VAL A 12 1.85 -1.89 0.45
N THR A 13 3.15 -1.97 0.44
CA THR A 13 3.92 -2.91 1.25
C THR A 13 4.85 -2.18 2.20
N ASN A 14 4.95 -2.70 3.42
CA ASN A 14 5.90 -2.21 4.41
C ASN A 14 7.30 -2.66 4.00
N LEU A 15 8.13 -1.70 3.59
CA LEU A 15 9.46 -2.02 3.07
C LEU A 15 10.36 -2.64 4.13
N GLY A 16 10.32 -2.13 5.36
CA GLY A 16 11.13 -2.68 6.43
C GLY A 16 10.82 -4.14 6.70
N LYS A 17 9.53 -4.46 6.75
CA LYS A 17 9.11 -5.86 6.92
C LYS A 17 9.53 -6.72 5.73
N TYR A 18 9.40 -6.17 4.55
CA TYR A 18 9.81 -6.88 3.34
C TYR A 18 11.28 -7.27 3.41
N ASN A 19 12.11 -6.35 3.87
CA ASN A 19 13.54 -6.61 4.01
C ASN A 19 13.85 -7.66 5.08
N GLU A 20 12.92 -7.87 6.00
CA GLU A 20 13.05 -8.90 7.04
C GLU A 20 12.51 -10.26 6.58
N GLY A 21 12.04 -10.34 5.35
CA GLY A 21 11.50 -11.57 4.83
C GLY A 21 10.00 -11.73 5.03
N GLU A 22 9.31 -10.69 5.45
CA GLU A 22 7.87 -10.73 5.67
C GLU A 22 7.16 -9.86 4.64
N LEU A 23 6.12 -10.40 4.02
CA LEU A 23 5.30 -9.63 3.11
C LEU A 23 4.10 -9.10 3.90
N VAL A 24 4.17 -7.84 4.27
CA VAL A 24 3.08 -7.18 4.99
C VAL A 24 2.63 -5.99 4.18
N GLY A 25 1.40 -6.02 3.72
CA GLY A 25 0.87 -4.96 2.89
C GLY A 25 -0.63 -5.08 2.74
N GLU A 26 -1.19 -4.19 1.96
CA GLU A 26 -2.61 -4.14 1.76
C GLU A 26 -2.92 -3.53 0.39
N TRP A 27 -3.98 -4.03 -0.23
CA TRP A 27 -4.47 -3.45 -1.47
C TRP A 27 -5.16 -2.13 -1.17
N VAL A 28 -4.79 -1.10 -1.88
CA VAL A 28 -5.35 0.24 -1.70
C VAL A 28 -5.91 0.72 -3.03
N HIS A 29 -7.13 1.22 -2.98
CA HIS A 29 -7.77 1.80 -4.14
C HIS A 29 -7.34 3.25 -4.31
N PHE A 30 -6.80 3.58 -5.46
CA PHE A 30 -6.36 4.94 -5.77
C PHE A 30 -7.29 5.55 -6.82
N PRO A 31 -7.50 6.85 -6.79
CA PRO A 31 -6.96 7.80 -5.82
C PRO A 31 -7.52 7.61 -4.41
N THR A 32 -6.78 8.03 -3.43
CA THR A 32 -7.17 7.88 -2.04
C THR A 32 -6.84 9.18 -1.29
N THR A 33 -7.26 9.26 -0.04
CA THR A 33 -7.02 10.44 0.79
C THR A 33 -5.91 10.14 1.78
N GLU A 34 -5.36 11.22 2.36
CA GLU A 34 -4.34 11.05 3.40
C GLU A 34 -4.89 10.27 4.59
N GLU A 35 -6.13 10.52 4.94
CA GLU A 35 -6.74 9.82 6.07
C GLU A 35 -6.83 8.33 5.83
N GLU A 36 -7.24 7.95 4.61
CA GLU A 36 -7.30 6.53 4.26
C GLU A 36 -5.91 5.91 4.23
N MET A 37 -4.93 6.63 3.71
CA MET A 37 -3.56 6.13 3.68
C MET A 37 -3.00 5.96 5.09
N LYS A 38 -3.31 6.87 6.00
CA LYS A 38 -2.87 6.72 7.38
C LYS A 38 -3.42 5.44 8.01
N LYS A 39 -4.68 5.13 7.73
CA LYS A 39 -5.27 3.89 8.22
C LYS A 39 -4.58 2.67 7.65
N VAL A 40 -4.27 2.72 6.36
CA VAL A 40 -3.54 1.63 5.72
C VAL A 40 -2.16 1.47 6.36
N PHE A 41 -1.45 2.57 6.54
CA PHE A 41 -0.12 2.52 7.15
C PHE A 41 -0.16 1.90 8.54
N GLU A 42 -1.15 2.24 9.34
CA GLU A 42 -1.31 1.64 10.65
C GLU A 42 -1.51 0.13 10.55
N ARG A 43 -2.34 -0.30 9.60
CA ARG A 43 -2.64 -1.73 9.45
C ARG A 43 -1.43 -2.51 8.97
N ILE A 44 -0.56 -1.92 8.17
CA ILE A 44 0.63 -2.62 7.68
C ILE A 44 1.87 -2.35 8.53
N GLY A 45 1.70 -1.66 9.64
CA GLY A 45 2.78 -1.48 10.60
C GLY A 45 3.71 -0.30 10.35
N ILE A 46 3.38 0.59 9.42
CA ILE A 46 4.15 1.81 9.23
C ILE A 46 3.94 2.70 10.45
N GLY A 47 5.04 3.17 11.02
CA GLY A 47 5.01 3.95 12.25
C GLY A 47 5.19 3.12 13.51
N SER A 48 5.16 1.80 13.39
CA SER A 48 5.44 0.93 14.53
C SER A 48 6.95 0.70 14.64
N LYS A 49 7.39 0.14 15.76
CA LYS A 49 8.81 -0.13 15.99
C LYS A 49 9.09 -1.62 15.86
N ASP A 50 10.30 -1.91 15.42
CA ASP A 50 10.77 -3.28 15.38
C ASP A 50 11.38 -3.67 16.73
N GLU A 51 12.00 -4.86 16.78
CA GLU A 51 12.62 -5.36 18.02
C GLU A 51 13.76 -4.47 18.50
N PHE A 52 14.37 -3.73 17.61
CA PHE A 52 15.53 -2.91 17.91
C PHE A 52 15.16 -1.45 18.15
N GLY A 53 13.88 -1.13 18.15
CA GLY A 53 13.41 0.22 18.38
C GLY A 53 13.44 1.12 17.15
N GLN A 54 13.71 0.57 15.98
CA GLN A 54 13.65 1.34 14.76
C GLN A 54 12.24 1.39 14.22
N VAL A 55 11.85 2.56 13.76
CA VAL A 55 10.51 2.78 13.27
C VAL A 55 10.41 2.36 11.80
N TYR A 56 9.33 1.64 11.47
CA TYR A 56 9.04 1.33 10.08
C TYR A 56 8.46 2.58 9.44
N GLU A 57 9.21 3.21 8.57
CA GLU A 57 8.81 4.46 7.94
C GLU A 57 8.60 4.34 6.44
N GLU A 58 9.20 3.34 5.83
CA GLU A 58 9.22 3.24 4.38
C GLU A 58 8.24 2.21 3.87
N TRP A 59 7.66 2.52 2.74
CA TRP A 59 6.74 1.64 2.07
C TRP A 59 6.96 1.75 0.57
N PHE A 60 6.50 0.77 -0.17
CA PHE A 60 6.59 0.79 -1.61
C PHE A 60 5.47 -0.04 -2.20
N ILE A 61 5.30 0.07 -3.51
CA ILE A 61 4.24 -0.66 -4.21
C ILE A 61 4.87 -1.86 -4.88
N THR A 62 4.36 -3.04 -4.55
CA THR A 62 4.89 -4.29 -5.08
C THR A 62 4.04 -4.87 -6.20
N ASP A 63 2.82 -4.41 -6.34
CA ASP A 63 1.93 -4.94 -7.38
C ASP A 63 0.86 -3.92 -7.70
N TYR A 64 0.31 -4.03 -8.90
CA TYR A 64 -0.79 -3.17 -9.35
C TYR A 64 -1.89 -4.03 -9.93
N ASP A 65 -3.10 -3.60 -9.69
CA ASP A 65 -4.25 -4.18 -10.36
C ASP A 65 -4.90 -3.07 -11.18
N LEU A 66 -4.71 -3.14 -12.47
CA LEU A 66 -5.24 -2.15 -13.39
C LEU A 66 -6.54 -2.61 -14.05
N SER A 67 -7.09 -3.70 -13.60
CA SER A 67 -8.31 -4.24 -14.17
C SER A 67 -9.49 -3.28 -13.99
N LEU A 68 -9.42 -2.40 -13.00
CA LEU A 68 -10.46 -1.42 -12.78
C LEU A 68 -10.59 -0.41 -13.90
N ILE A 69 -9.53 -0.22 -14.66
CA ILE A 69 -9.58 0.66 -15.82
C ILE A 69 -9.67 -0.13 -17.11
N HIS A 70 -9.95 -1.39 -16.99
CA HIS A 70 -10.09 -2.24 -18.13
C HIS A 70 -11.32 -1.83 -18.93
N ILE A 71 -11.14 -1.72 -20.21
CA ILE A 71 -12.19 -1.34 -21.09
C ILE A 71 -12.62 -2.56 -21.89
N SER A 72 -13.81 -2.88 -21.72
CA SER A 72 -14.36 -3.94 -22.56
C SER A 72 -15.07 -3.38 -23.76
#